data_842439973e37ae85180a7fbb94aeb791
#
_entry.id   842439973e37ae85180a7fbb94aeb791
#
_cell.length_a   1.000
_cell.length_b   1.000
_cell.length_c   1.000
_cell.angle_alpha   90.00
_cell.angle_beta   90.00
_cell.angle_gamma   90.00
#
_symmetry.space_group_name_H-M   'P 1'
#
loop_
_entity.id
_entity.type
_entity.pdbx_description
1 polymer ?
#
loop_
_entity_poly.entity_id
_entity_poly.type
_entity_poly.pdbx_seq_one_letter_code
_entity_poly.pdbx_strand_id
1 'polypeptide(L)'
;LALVDDLLGIADPEVSLPRIDPDARGRRLTALVNASSLARETPALYIIEDAHWIDEVSESMLTGFLVVIPQSPSLVLVTYRPEYHGALTQMAGAQTVALAPLSDAETAALVSELLGPDPSVGALGQKIAERAAGNPFFAEEMVRELAERGVLRGELGAYISTAEAAEVNVPATLHATIAARIDRLDPNAKRTLSAAAVVGSRFGLDLLTVLGVEPAVDDMVAAQLIDQVRFTRQPEYVFHHPLIRTVAYESQLKSDRAELHRRLAAAIGARDPASADEKAAMIAEHLEAAGDLHAAYGWHMRAATWATNRDIAAARLSWERATRIADTLPADDPDRAAMRIAPRTMLCGIAWRVHMNVAGDRFDELRQLCTAAGDKASLAIGMVGLVMDHTYHDRLREASQLASEAWALTESLGDPTLTVGLSMPPVYAKIESAEWCHVLRWSQRVIDLADDDPSKGNLLFGSPLAVALTNRGMARYCLGRPGWRDDLRHGLAMARSADPLAYATVVTYAYCAGIPNGVLRPDDSALREIEDALQAAERSGDDLALTLARATLGLALVHRHTAADHDRGQKLLAEVSDVFVRRGHNLSELPIVNVYVARERARRGDRDEAIPLMRATVDHLFREGQLLLWGVP
;
A
#
# COMPACT_ATOMS: atom_id res chain seq x y z
N LEU A 1 -8.87 -0.83 21.52
CA LEU A 1 -8.61 -2.12 22.17
C LEU A 1 -8.84 -3.26 21.18
N ALA A 2 -10.03 -3.48 20.60
CA ALA A 2 -10.30 -4.62 19.72
C ALA A 2 -9.27 -4.79 18.56
N LEU A 3 -8.73 -3.72 17.99
CA LEU A 3 -7.68 -3.78 16.97
C LEU A 3 -6.32 -4.23 17.53
N VAL A 4 -6.03 -3.91 18.78
CA VAL A 4 -4.80 -4.35 19.47
C VAL A 4 -4.92 -5.80 19.88
N ASP A 5 -6.09 -6.18 20.41
CA ASP A 5 -6.37 -7.55 20.80
C ASP A 5 -6.26 -8.50 19.59
N ASP A 6 -6.74 -8.04 18.41
CA ASP A 6 -6.59 -8.76 17.16
C ASP A 6 -5.12 -8.82 16.67
N LEU A 7 -4.39 -7.71 16.74
CA LEU A 7 -2.96 -7.68 16.41
C LEU A 7 -2.13 -8.62 17.29
N LEU A 8 -2.49 -8.72 18.57
CA LEU A 8 -1.82 -9.61 19.54
C LEU A 8 -2.33 -11.06 19.45
N GLY A 9 -3.34 -11.33 18.62
CA GLY A 9 -3.95 -12.67 18.50
C GLY A 9 -4.73 -13.11 19.72
N ILE A 10 -5.21 -12.17 20.55
CA ILE A 10 -6.04 -12.41 21.75
C ILE A 10 -7.46 -11.86 21.59
N ALA A 11 -7.86 -11.52 20.36
CA ALA A 11 -9.19 -11.01 20.08
C ALA A 11 -10.28 -12.00 20.52
N ASP A 12 -11.34 -11.45 21.13
CA ASP A 12 -12.53 -12.22 21.46
C ASP A 12 -13.28 -12.55 20.15
N PRO A 13 -13.51 -13.85 19.83
CA PRO A 13 -14.22 -14.24 18.61
C PRO A 13 -15.66 -13.71 18.52
N GLU A 14 -16.28 -13.35 19.66
CA GLU A 14 -17.64 -12.80 19.69
C GLU A 14 -17.68 -11.29 19.45
N VAL A 15 -16.53 -10.61 19.51
CA VAL A 15 -16.41 -9.17 19.23
C VAL A 15 -16.08 -8.98 17.76
N SER A 16 -17.07 -8.57 16.96
CA SER A 16 -16.81 -8.23 15.56
C SER A 16 -15.87 -7.03 15.46
N LEU A 17 -14.75 -7.21 14.77
CA LEU A 17 -13.84 -6.12 14.47
C LEU A 17 -14.55 -5.03 13.65
N PRO A 18 -14.31 -3.75 13.96
CA PRO A 18 -14.85 -2.69 13.13
C PRO A 18 -14.34 -2.86 11.69
N ARG A 19 -15.25 -2.77 10.73
CA ARG A 19 -14.91 -2.78 9.30
C ARG A 19 -14.20 -1.47 8.98
N ILE A 20 -12.89 -1.48 9.13
CA ILE A 20 -12.00 -0.34 8.89
C ILE A 20 -11.16 -0.70 7.68
N ASP A 21 -10.95 0.27 6.80
CA ASP A 21 -9.99 0.15 5.70
C ASP A 21 -8.61 -0.29 6.22
N PRO A 22 -7.89 -1.21 5.54
CA PRO A 22 -6.59 -1.72 5.98
C PRO A 22 -5.56 -0.61 6.26
N ASP A 23 -5.50 0.43 5.43
CA ASP A 23 -4.60 1.57 5.66
C ASP A 23 -5.00 2.40 6.88
N ALA A 24 -6.31 2.59 7.10
CA ALA A 24 -6.81 3.24 8.30
C ALA A 24 -6.54 2.40 9.55
N ARG A 25 -6.61 1.06 9.42
CA ARG A 25 -6.21 0.13 10.45
C ARG A 25 -4.73 0.27 10.77
N GLY A 26 -3.88 0.27 9.75
CA GLY A 26 -2.44 0.48 9.87
C GLY A 26 -2.10 1.80 10.56
N ARG A 27 -2.69 2.91 10.09
CA ARG A 27 -2.48 4.24 10.71
C ARG A 27 -2.95 4.29 12.16
N ARG A 28 -4.10 3.70 12.49
CA ARG A 28 -4.59 3.66 13.88
C ARG A 28 -3.70 2.82 14.79
N LEU A 29 -3.22 1.69 14.29
CA LEU A 29 -2.25 0.86 15.01
C LEU A 29 -0.95 1.62 15.20
N THR A 30 -0.40 2.26 14.16
CA THR A 30 0.79 3.10 14.26
C THR A 30 0.59 4.26 15.24
N ALA A 31 -0.53 4.97 15.16
CA ALA A 31 -0.84 6.06 16.10
C ALA A 31 -0.95 5.57 17.54
N LEU A 32 -1.53 4.40 17.76
CA LEU A 32 -1.65 3.79 19.09
C LEU A 32 -0.30 3.34 19.63
N VAL A 33 0.52 2.67 18.80
CA VAL A 33 1.89 2.27 19.13
C VAL A 33 2.73 3.51 19.47
N ASN A 34 2.62 4.55 18.66
CA ASN A 34 3.32 5.83 18.90
C ASN A 34 2.88 6.48 20.20
N ALA A 35 1.57 6.57 20.48
CA ALA A 35 1.05 7.11 21.72
C ALA A 35 1.52 6.29 22.94
N SER A 36 1.51 4.96 22.84
CA SER A 36 2.00 4.06 23.89
C SER A 36 3.50 4.23 24.13
N SER A 37 4.28 4.42 23.06
CA SER A 37 5.72 4.63 23.15
C SER A 37 6.07 5.99 23.75
N LEU A 38 5.33 7.04 23.41
CA LEU A 38 5.50 8.37 24.01
C LEU A 38 5.05 8.43 25.48
N ALA A 39 4.05 7.63 25.87
CA ALA A 39 3.59 7.54 27.26
C ALA A 39 4.46 6.62 28.14
N ARG A 40 5.46 5.97 27.57
CA ARG A 40 6.33 5.04 28.29
C ARG A 40 7.34 5.81 29.17
N GLU A 41 7.42 5.44 30.43
CA GLU A 41 8.38 6.00 31.39
C GLU A 41 9.61 5.10 31.57
N THR A 42 9.49 3.81 31.24
CA THR A 42 10.58 2.83 31.35
C THR A 42 11.34 2.68 30.04
N PRO A 43 12.67 2.51 30.06
CA PRO A 43 13.45 2.25 28.86
C PRO A 43 12.97 1.01 28.11
N ALA A 44 12.96 1.08 26.77
CA ALA A 44 12.63 -0.05 25.91
C ALA A 44 13.67 -0.22 24.80
N LEU A 45 13.97 -1.48 24.48
CA LEU A 45 14.77 -1.86 23.32
C LEU A 45 13.84 -2.58 22.33
N TYR A 46 13.76 -2.04 21.12
CA TYR A 46 13.08 -2.68 20.00
C TYR A 46 14.13 -3.23 19.04
N ILE A 47 14.01 -4.49 18.68
CA ILE A 47 14.91 -5.15 17.73
C ILE A 47 14.08 -5.54 16.51
N ILE A 48 14.46 -5.02 15.35
CA ILE A 48 13.84 -5.30 14.05
C ILE A 48 14.90 -6.00 13.21
N GLU A 49 14.74 -7.29 13.03
CA GLU A 49 15.69 -8.09 12.29
C GLU A 49 15.32 -8.21 10.82
N ASP A 50 16.34 -8.33 9.96
CA ASP A 50 16.22 -8.61 8.53
C ASP A 50 15.30 -7.62 7.77
N ALA A 51 15.39 -6.33 8.08
CA ALA A 51 14.56 -5.29 7.47
C ALA A 51 14.66 -5.21 5.92
N HIS A 52 15.65 -5.85 5.31
CA HIS A 52 15.76 -5.96 3.86
C HIS A 52 14.67 -6.83 3.20
N TRP A 53 13.86 -7.54 3.99
CA TRP A 53 12.69 -8.31 3.52
C TRP A 53 11.36 -7.67 3.87
N ILE A 54 11.39 -6.45 4.42
CA ILE A 54 10.17 -5.73 4.79
C ILE A 54 9.36 -5.38 3.55
N ASP A 55 8.05 -5.52 3.63
CA ASP A 55 7.13 -5.01 2.62
C ASP A 55 6.92 -3.49 2.77
N GLU A 56 6.47 -2.84 1.70
CA GLU A 56 6.31 -1.39 1.62
C GLU A 56 5.34 -0.84 2.69
N VAL A 57 4.28 -1.59 3.02
CA VAL A 57 3.29 -1.19 4.03
C VAL A 57 3.91 -1.23 5.43
N SER A 58 4.56 -2.33 5.76
CA SER A 58 5.26 -2.50 7.04
C SER A 58 6.40 -1.50 7.19
N GLU A 59 7.15 -1.21 6.13
CA GLU A 59 8.20 -0.19 6.12
C GLU A 59 7.64 1.21 6.41
N SER A 60 6.52 1.57 5.80
CA SER A 60 5.84 2.84 6.04
C SER A 60 5.37 2.97 7.49
N MET A 61 4.80 1.91 8.06
CA MET A 61 4.37 1.87 9.47
C MET A 61 5.56 2.02 10.42
N LEU A 62 6.66 1.29 10.19
CA LEU A 62 7.88 1.39 10.99
C LEU A 62 8.54 2.77 10.87
N THR A 63 8.56 3.35 9.69
CA THR A 63 9.04 4.73 9.49
C THR A 63 8.24 5.71 10.35
N GLY A 64 6.91 5.60 10.35
CA GLY A 64 6.04 6.40 11.22
C GLY A 64 6.29 6.19 12.72
N PHE A 65 6.62 4.97 13.12
CA PHE A 65 7.00 4.64 14.50
C PHE A 65 8.37 5.23 14.87
N LEU A 66 9.37 5.11 14.00
CA LEU A 66 10.73 5.60 14.27
C LEU A 66 10.81 7.11 14.44
N VAL A 67 9.90 7.88 13.85
CA VAL A 67 9.84 9.35 14.02
C VAL A 67 9.60 9.77 15.48
N VAL A 68 8.89 8.97 16.28
CA VAL A 68 8.57 9.32 17.68
C VAL A 68 9.60 8.76 18.68
N ILE A 69 10.43 7.83 18.28
CA ILE A 69 11.44 7.19 19.16
C ILE A 69 12.37 8.20 19.84
N PRO A 70 12.90 9.25 19.17
CA PRO A 70 13.76 10.25 19.83
C PRO A 70 13.10 11.00 20.99
N GLN A 71 11.76 10.95 21.10
CA GLN A 71 10.97 11.59 22.15
C GLN A 71 10.58 10.61 23.27
N SER A 72 11.03 9.37 23.21
CA SER A 72 10.74 8.31 24.17
C SER A 72 12.03 7.75 24.78
N PRO A 73 12.01 7.14 25.97
CA PRO A 73 13.18 6.49 26.55
C PRO A 73 13.44 5.12 25.88
N SER A 74 13.55 5.11 24.56
CA SER A 74 13.62 3.88 23.78
C SER A 74 14.80 3.88 22.80
N LEU A 75 15.34 2.69 22.57
CA LEU A 75 16.35 2.41 21.54
C LEU A 75 15.77 1.44 20.53
N VAL A 76 16.01 1.69 19.24
CA VAL A 76 15.65 0.76 18.17
C VAL A 76 16.91 0.28 17.48
N LEU A 77 17.05 -1.03 17.36
CA LEU A 77 18.09 -1.70 16.60
C LEU A 77 17.48 -2.32 15.37
N VAL A 78 17.96 -1.95 14.19
CA VAL A 78 17.50 -2.50 12.91
C VAL A 78 18.63 -3.22 12.23
N THR A 79 18.46 -4.49 11.90
CA THR A 79 19.43 -5.23 11.09
C THR A 79 18.97 -5.30 9.64
N TYR A 80 19.87 -5.09 8.70
CA TYR A 80 19.61 -5.18 7.26
C TYR A 80 20.89 -5.48 6.47
N ARG A 81 20.71 -5.94 5.23
CA ARG A 81 21.84 -6.18 4.32
C ARG A 81 22.21 -4.90 3.56
N PRO A 82 23.47 -4.79 3.07
CA PRO A 82 23.94 -3.59 2.36
C PRO A 82 23.11 -3.22 1.13
N GLU A 83 22.43 -4.17 0.51
CA GLU A 83 21.58 -3.97 -0.67
C GLU A 83 20.23 -3.29 -0.34
N TYR A 84 19.89 -3.22 0.94
CA TYR A 84 18.66 -2.53 1.36
C TYR A 84 18.88 -1.01 1.40
N HIS A 85 18.09 -0.30 0.60
CA HIS A 85 18.12 1.16 0.49
C HIS A 85 16.78 1.81 0.86
N GLY A 86 15.98 1.15 1.69
CA GLY A 86 14.66 1.61 2.11
C GLY A 86 14.70 2.80 3.08
N ALA A 87 13.49 3.29 3.40
CA ALA A 87 13.30 4.49 4.22
C ALA A 87 13.90 4.37 5.64
N LEU A 88 13.98 3.15 6.19
CA LEU A 88 14.53 2.92 7.53
C LEU A 88 16.02 3.28 7.64
N THR A 89 16.78 3.24 6.52
CA THR A 89 18.20 3.62 6.49
C THR A 89 18.44 5.13 6.50
N GLN A 90 17.40 5.92 6.21
CA GLN A 90 17.48 7.37 6.02
C GLN A 90 16.87 8.15 7.20
N MET A 91 16.56 7.48 8.31
CA MET A 91 15.93 8.11 9.47
C MET A 91 16.86 9.14 10.12
N ALA A 92 16.33 10.31 10.43
CA ALA A 92 17.07 11.36 11.10
C ALA A 92 17.54 10.90 12.50
N GLY A 93 18.84 11.03 12.77
CA GLY A 93 19.45 10.61 14.04
C GLY A 93 19.83 9.12 14.11
N ALA A 94 19.61 8.34 13.05
CA ALA A 94 20.08 6.97 12.97
C ALA A 94 21.61 6.91 12.81
N GLN A 95 22.22 5.93 13.47
CA GLN A 95 23.63 5.61 13.30
C GLN A 95 23.76 4.25 12.63
N THR A 96 24.47 4.20 11.51
CA THR A 96 24.73 2.93 10.83
C THR A 96 26.03 2.33 11.31
N VAL A 97 25.96 1.07 11.78
CA VAL A 97 27.12 0.26 12.15
C VAL A 97 27.32 -0.79 11.06
N ALA A 98 28.34 -0.61 10.23
CA ALA A 98 28.69 -1.59 9.21
C ALA A 98 29.46 -2.75 9.88
N LEU A 99 28.86 -3.95 9.87
CA LEU A 99 29.51 -5.16 10.33
C LEU A 99 30.38 -5.72 9.21
N ALA A 100 31.68 -5.76 9.44
CA ALA A 100 32.60 -6.48 8.57
C ALA A 100 32.56 -7.99 8.89
N PRO A 101 32.94 -8.87 7.94
CA PRO A 101 33.24 -10.26 8.27
C PRO A 101 34.24 -10.32 9.44
N LEU A 102 34.15 -11.37 10.26
CA LEU A 102 35.13 -11.62 11.31
C LEU A 102 36.53 -11.74 10.70
N SER A 103 37.52 -11.20 11.38
CA SER A 103 38.93 -11.44 11.02
C SER A 103 39.30 -12.91 11.19
N ASP A 104 40.40 -13.35 10.57
CA ASP A 104 40.87 -14.72 10.72
C ASP A 104 41.11 -15.13 12.19
N ALA A 105 41.59 -14.20 13.01
CA ALA A 105 41.82 -14.42 14.44
C ALA A 105 40.49 -14.56 15.22
N GLU A 106 39.48 -13.73 14.91
CA GLU A 106 38.17 -13.80 15.55
C GLU A 106 37.42 -15.05 15.10
N THR A 107 37.53 -15.43 13.81
CA THR A 107 36.94 -16.66 13.28
C THR A 107 37.56 -17.89 13.94
N ALA A 108 38.91 -17.93 14.10
CA ALA A 108 39.60 -19.00 14.79
C ALA A 108 39.19 -19.07 16.28
N ALA A 109 39.04 -17.94 16.95
CA ALA A 109 38.58 -17.88 18.34
C ALA A 109 37.15 -18.42 18.48
N LEU A 110 36.21 -18.01 17.61
CA LEU A 110 34.84 -18.52 17.58
C LEU A 110 34.83 -20.04 17.37
N VAL A 111 35.55 -20.55 16.35
CA VAL A 111 35.62 -21.99 16.08
C VAL A 111 36.22 -22.76 17.24
N SER A 112 37.25 -22.22 17.92
CA SER A 112 37.82 -22.81 19.13
C SER A 112 36.84 -22.88 20.29
N GLU A 113 36.00 -21.86 20.46
CA GLU A 113 34.94 -21.85 21.49
C GLU A 113 33.86 -22.89 21.18
N LEU A 114 33.44 -22.98 19.89
CA LEU A 114 32.46 -23.97 19.46
C LEU A 114 32.94 -25.42 19.61
N LEU A 115 34.20 -25.70 19.32
CA LEU A 115 34.76 -27.06 19.34
C LEU A 115 35.24 -27.46 20.73
N GLY A 116 35.78 -26.52 21.52
CA GLY A 116 36.40 -26.78 22.82
C GLY A 116 37.91 -27.03 22.72
N PRO A 117 38.55 -27.30 23.90
CA PRO A 117 40.02 -27.33 24.04
C PRO A 117 40.67 -28.67 23.67
N ASP A 118 39.97 -29.69 23.22
CA ASP A 118 40.52 -30.99 22.97
C ASP A 118 41.53 -30.94 21.81
N PRO A 119 42.76 -31.51 21.94
CA PRO A 119 43.77 -31.47 20.88
C PRO A 119 43.32 -32.15 19.55
N SER A 120 42.38 -33.11 19.59
CA SER A 120 41.93 -33.84 18.40
C SER A 120 41.13 -32.94 17.43
N VAL A 121 40.56 -31.84 17.90
CA VAL A 121 39.77 -30.92 17.07
C VAL A 121 40.59 -29.77 16.49
N GLY A 122 41.85 -29.56 16.91
CA GLY A 122 42.61 -28.36 16.56
C GLY A 122 42.87 -28.21 15.05
N ALA A 123 43.29 -29.25 14.37
CA ALA A 123 43.50 -29.21 12.91
C ALA A 123 42.20 -29.11 12.11
N LEU A 124 41.10 -29.68 12.63
CA LEU A 124 39.78 -29.57 12.03
C LEU A 124 39.23 -28.14 12.24
N GLY A 125 39.46 -27.53 13.42
CA GLY A 125 39.09 -26.17 13.71
C GLY A 125 39.73 -25.15 12.78
N GLN A 126 41.02 -25.31 12.48
CA GLN A 126 41.70 -24.46 11.51
C GLN A 126 41.04 -24.57 10.10
N LYS A 127 40.72 -25.78 9.67
CA LYS A 127 40.06 -26.03 8.38
C LYS A 127 38.65 -25.42 8.28
N ILE A 128 37.92 -25.46 9.39
CA ILE A 128 36.59 -24.80 9.52
C ILE A 128 36.75 -23.29 9.47
N ALA A 129 37.71 -22.72 10.22
CA ALA A 129 37.94 -21.28 10.25
C ALA A 129 38.29 -20.71 8.88
N GLU A 130 39.22 -21.37 8.17
CA GLU A 130 39.59 -21.02 6.78
C GLU A 130 38.39 -21.02 5.83
N ARG A 131 37.49 -21.99 5.96
CA ARG A 131 36.29 -22.11 5.09
C ARG A 131 35.17 -21.17 5.48
N ALA A 132 35.02 -20.85 6.74
CA ALA A 132 34.04 -19.91 7.22
C ALA A 132 34.24 -18.49 6.65
N ALA A 133 35.51 -18.16 6.29
CA ALA A 133 35.88 -16.88 5.66
C ALA A 133 35.25 -15.66 6.36
N GLY A 134 35.25 -15.65 7.70
CA GLY A 134 34.69 -14.58 8.51
C GLY A 134 33.16 -14.62 8.72
N ASN A 135 32.47 -15.66 8.23
CA ASN A 135 31.04 -15.82 8.44
C ASN A 135 30.76 -16.70 9.67
N PRO A 136 30.28 -16.13 10.81
CA PRO A 136 30.05 -16.89 12.03
C PRO A 136 28.99 -17.98 11.87
N PHE A 137 27.88 -17.68 11.18
CA PHE A 137 26.82 -18.66 10.94
C PHE A 137 27.32 -19.87 10.13
N PHE A 138 28.20 -19.62 9.16
CA PHE A 138 28.79 -20.73 8.40
C PHE A 138 29.73 -21.59 9.27
N ALA A 139 30.50 -20.99 10.18
CA ALA A 139 31.30 -21.72 11.14
C ALA A 139 30.45 -22.65 12.03
N GLU A 140 29.39 -22.09 12.62
CA GLU A 140 28.44 -22.85 13.46
C GLU A 140 27.78 -24.00 12.70
N GLU A 141 27.29 -23.75 11.49
CA GLU A 141 26.63 -24.77 10.66
C GLU A 141 27.60 -25.90 10.24
N MET A 142 28.87 -25.58 9.98
CA MET A 142 29.88 -26.61 9.72
C MET A 142 30.18 -27.48 10.94
N VAL A 143 30.31 -26.89 12.12
CA VAL A 143 30.50 -27.63 13.38
C VAL A 143 29.31 -28.55 13.64
N ARG A 144 28.11 -28.01 13.51
CA ARG A 144 26.87 -28.77 13.71
C ARG A 144 26.76 -29.94 12.71
N GLU A 145 27.02 -29.68 11.45
CA GLU A 145 27.00 -30.72 10.40
C GLU A 145 27.98 -31.86 10.70
N LEU A 146 29.18 -31.53 11.16
CA LEU A 146 30.18 -32.51 11.52
C LEU A 146 29.81 -33.31 12.79
N ALA A 147 29.12 -32.68 13.74
CA ALA A 147 28.58 -33.36 14.91
C ALA A 147 27.46 -34.34 14.51
N GLU A 148 26.54 -33.93 13.66
CA GLU A 148 25.47 -34.80 13.16
C GLU A 148 26.00 -35.98 12.32
N ARG A 149 27.13 -35.82 11.66
CA ARG A 149 27.80 -36.94 10.97
C ARG A 149 28.55 -37.87 11.91
N GLY A 150 28.66 -37.55 13.20
CA GLY A 150 29.41 -38.30 14.18
C GLY A 150 30.93 -38.17 14.03
N VAL A 151 31.42 -37.22 13.21
CA VAL A 151 32.82 -36.82 13.12
C VAL A 151 33.26 -36.11 14.40
N LEU A 152 32.38 -35.31 14.95
CA LEU A 152 32.54 -34.71 16.26
C LEU A 152 31.61 -35.43 17.25
N ARG A 153 32.15 -35.80 18.44
CA ARG A 153 31.40 -36.40 19.55
C ARG A 153 31.57 -35.57 20.79
N GLY A 154 30.48 -35.41 21.54
CA GLY A 154 30.43 -34.58 22.76
C GLY A 154 29.36 -33.54 22.63
N GLU A 155 29.51 -32.49 23.37
CA GLU A 155 28.60 -31.32 23.41
C GLU A 155 29.31 -30.08 22.89
N LEU A 156 28.53 -29.05 22.59
CA LEU A 156 29.06 -27.74 22.14
C LEU A 156 30.10 -27.22 23.14
N GLY A 157 31.28 -26.86 22.63
CA GLY A 157 32.41 -26.40 23.48
C GLY A 157 33.21 -27.52 24.14
N ALA A 158 32.90 -28.83 23.89
CA ALA A 158 33.58 -30.00 24.45
C ALA A 158 33.62 -31.19 23.44
N TYR A 159 33.82 -30.89 22.19
CA TYR A 159 33.87 -31.92 21.15
C TYR A 159 35.24 -32.63 21.12
N ILE A 160 35.19 -33.91 20.71
CA ILE A 160 36.34 -34.76 20.35
C ILE A 160 36.16 -35.21 18.90
N SER A 161 37.21 -35.08 18.10
CA SER A 161 37.19 -35.62 16.73
C SER A 161 37.36 -37.13 16.70
N THR A 162 36.51 -37.82 15.91
CA THR A 162 36.57 -39.27 15.73
C THR A 162 37.37 -39.67 14.48
N ALA A 163 37.78 -38.70 13.65
CA ALA A 163 38.53 -38.90 12.40
C ALA A 163 39.68 -37.91 12.31
N GLU A 164 40.72 -38.28 11.53
CA GLU A 164 41.81 -37.36 11.23
C GLU A 164 41.29 -36.20 10.36
N ALA A 165 41.71 -34.96 10.67
CA ALA A 165 41.23 -33.75 9.96
C ALA A 165 41.49 -33.81 8.42
N ALA A 166 42.51 -34.54 7.99
CA ALA A 166 42.82 -34.71 6.58
C ALA A 166 41.74 -35.51 5.83
N GLU A 167 41.07 -36.45 6.50
CA GLU A 167 40.05 -37.34 5.94
C GLU A 167 38.65 -36.71 5.99
N VAL A 168 38.49 -35.67 6.80
CA VAL A 168 37.19 -35.01 6.95
C VAL A 168 36.91 -34.06 5.78
N ASN A 169 35.86 -34.38 5.03
CA ASN A 169 35.36 -33.49 4.00
C ASN A 169 34.45 -32.44 4.64
N VAL A 170 34.96 -31.21 4.79
CA VAL A 170 34.20 -30.04 5.26
C VAL A 170 33.48 -29.42 4.06
N PRO A 171 32.16 -29.12 4.16
CA PRO A 171 31.42 -28.52 3.05
C PRO A 171 32.06 -27.25 2.51
N ALA A 172 31.96 -27.03 1.20
CA ALA A 172 32.60 -25.88 0.55
C ALA A 172 31.77 -24.59 0.68
N THR A 173 30.45 -24.71 0.92
CA THR A 173 29.53 -23.60 1.00
C THR A 173 28.49 -23.83 2.10
N LEU A 174 27.98 -22.76 2.68
CA LEU A 174 26.88 -22.78 3.65
C LEU A 174 25.65 -23.50 3.09
N HIS A 175 25.32 -23.25 1.83
CA HIS A 175 24.21 -23.91 1.13
C HIS A 175 24.38 -25.45 1.10
N ALA A 176 25.59 -25.95 0.77
CA ALA A 176 25.88 -27.38 0.78
C ALA A 176 25.81 -27.97 2.19
N THR A 177 26.20 -27.24 3.20
CA THR A 177 26.10 -27.67 4.61
C THR A 177 24.62 -27.85 5.02
N ILE A 178 23.79 -26.87 4.75
CA ILE A 178 22.35 -26.94 5.07
C ILE A 178 21.68 -28.06 4.25
N ALA A 179 21.98 -28.17 2.95
CA ALA A 179 21.44 -29.22 2.10
C ALA A 179 21.78 -30.61 2.64
N ALA A 180 23.03 -30.84 3.06
CA ALA A 180 23.46 -32.12 3.64
C ALA A 180 22.73 -32.45 4.96
N ARG A 181 22.39 -31.44 5.76
CA ARG A 181 21.56 -31.63 6.98
C ARG A 181 20.13 -32.00 6.63
N ILE A 182 19.52 -31.30 5.66
CA ILE A 182 18.18 -31.60 5.17
C ILE A 182 18.10 -33.02 4.61
N ASP A 183 19.15 -33.46 3.88
CA ASP A 183 19.19 -34.78 3.28
C ASP A 183 19.25 -35.91 4.29
N ARG A 184 19.72 -35.66 5.50
CA ARG A 184 19.75 -36.64 6.60
C ARG A 184 18.44 -36.81 7.38
N LEU A 185 17.51 -35.88 7.20
CA LEU A 185 16.18 -36.02 7.80
C LEU A 185 15.49 -37.28 7.31
N ASP A 186 14.67 -37.87 8.14
CA ASP A 186 13.78 -38.93 7.69
C ASP A 186 12.83 -38.41 6.57
N PRO A 187 12.34 -39.33 5.71
CA PRO A 187 11.52 -38.91 4.56
C PRO A 187 10.26 -38.10 4.93
N ASN A 188 9.72 -38.28 6.13
CA ASN A 188 8.52 -37.55 6.58
C ASN A 188 8.87 -36.15 7.05
N ALA A 189 9.93 -36.00 7.84
CA ALA A 189 10.47 -34.70 8.25
C ALA A 189 10.92 -33.86 7.04
N LYS A 190 11.59 -34.50 6.07
CA LYS A 190 12.00 -33.84 4.82
C LYS A 190 10.80 -33.35 4.00
N ARG A 191 9.74 -34.15 3.87
CA ARG A 191 8.49 -33.72 3.22
C ARG A 191 7.82 -32.57 3.97
N THR A 192 7.81 -32.63 5.30
CA THR A 192 7.26 -31.56 6.16
C THR A 192 8.03 -30.26 5.97
N LEU A 193 9.37 -30.29 5.99
CA LEU A 193 10.22 -29.12 5.79
C LEU A 193 10.05 -28.53 4.39
N SER A 194 9.94 -29.38 3.36
CA SER A 194 9.70 -28.98 1.98
C SER A 194 8.35 -28.26 1.82
N ALA A 195 7.28 -28.81 2.39
CA ALA A 195 5.96 -28.19 2.37
C ALA A 195 5.95 -26.88 3.16
N ALA A 196 6.58 -26.84 4.33
CA ALA A 196 6.73 -25.63 5.14
C ALA A 196 7.46 -24.52 4.38
N ALA A 197 8.51 -24.84 3.61
CA ALA A 197 9.24 -23.87 2.80
C ALA A 197 8.38 -23.22 1.71
N VAL A 198 7.39 -23.95 1.19
CA VAL A 198 6.39 -23.44 0.23
C VAL A 198 5.36 -22.56 0.92
N VAL A 199 4.89 -22.93 2.13
CA VAL A 199 3.92 -22.12 2.90
C VAL A 199 4.48 -20.74 3.21
N GLY A 200 5.72 -20.63 3.69
CA GLY A 200 6.33 -19.34 3.99
C GLY A 200 7.41 -19.41 5.05
N SER A 201 7.85 -18.23 5.52
CA SER A 201 8.84 -18.11 6.61
C SER A 201 8.25 -18.52 7.97
N ARG A 202 6.93 -18.35 8.12
CA ARG A 202 6.13 -18.77 9.29
C ARG A 202 5.00 -19.68 8.81
N PHE A 203 4.74 -20.76 9.53
CA PHE A 203 3.73 -21.73 9.14
C PHE A 203 3.07 -22.41 10.35
N GLY A 204 1.79 -22.77 10.20
CA GLY A 204 1.03 -23.57 11.13
C GLY A 204 0.87 -25.01 10.64
N LEU A 205 0.59 -25.94 11.55
CA LEU A 205 0.41 -27.35 11.23
C LEU A 205 -0.85 -27.64 10.38
N ASP A 206 -1.85 -26.80 10.52
CA ASP A 206 -3.11 -26.89 9.78
C ASP A 206 -2.92 -26.76 8.26
N LEU A 207 -2.05 -25.86 7.83
CA LEU A 207 -1.73 -25.71 6.41
C LEU A 207 -0.95 -26.92 5.86
N LEU A 208 -0.03 -27.47 6.63
CA LEU A 208 0.71 -28.69 6.24
C LEU A 208 -0.24 -29.88 6.08
N THR A 209 -1.19 -30.04 6.99
CA THR A 209 -2.21 -31.11 6.92
C THR A 209 -3.08 -30.98 5.66
N VAL A 210 -3.48 -29.76 5.31
CA VAL A 210 -4.25 -29.48 4.07
C VAL A 210 -3.42 -29.81 2.81
N LEU A 211 -2.10 -29.61 2.86
CA LEU A 211 -1.19 -30.01 1.79
C LEU A 211 -1.01 -31.54 1.70
N GLY A 212 -1.65 -32.32 2.58
CA GLY A 212 -1.55 -33.78 2.61
C GLY A 212 -0.24 -34.27 3.22
N VAL A 213 0.40 -33.46 4.05
CA VAL A 213 1.61 -33.81 4.77
C VAL A 213 1.28 -34.07 6.23
N GLU A 214 1.65 -35.22 6.74
CA GLU A 214 1.59 -35.50 8.18
C GLU A 214 2.78 -34.79 8.86
N PRO A 215 2.54 -33.79 9.72
CA PRO A 215 3.63 -32.95 10.23
C PRO A 215 4.57 -33.72 11.17
N ALA A 216 5.86 -33.80 10.80
CA ALA A 216 6.92 -34.35 11.64
C ALA A 216 7.82 -33.19 12.14
N VAL A 217 7.29 -32.35 13.06
CA VAL A 217 7.99 -31.13 13.49
C VAL A 217 9.04 -31.37 14.58
N ASP A 218 8.89 -32.41 15.41
CA ASP A 218 9.77 -32.66 16.54
C ASP A 218 11.22 -32.93 16.09
N ASP A 219 11.40 -33.71 15.02
CA ASP A 219 12.71 -33.99 14.46
C ASP A 219 13.37 -32.74 13.87
N MET A 220 12.57 -31.83 13.28
CA MET A 220 13.08 -30.57 12.71
C MET A 220 13.44 -29.56 13.80
N VAL A 221 12.70 -29.53 14.92
CA VAL A 221 13.04 -28.71 16.09
C VAL A 221 14.31 -29.26 16.76
N ALA A 222 14.39 -30.59 16.97
CA ALA A 222 15.58 -31.23 17.51
C ALA A 222 16.82 -30.98 16.64
N ALA A 223 16.66 -30.99 15.32
CA ALA A 223 17.70 -30.65 14.36
C ALA A 223 17.98 -29.13 14.25
N GLN A 224 17.27 -28.28 15.00
CA GLN A 224 17.40 -26.80 14.92
C GLN A 224 17.27 -26.24 13.50
N LEU A 225 16.34 -26.80 12.74
CA LEU A 225 15.98 -26.29 11.39
C LEU A 225 14.78 -25.35 11.49
N ILE A 226 13.94 -25.54 12.51
CA ILE A 226 12.78 -24.69 12.81
C ILE A 226 12.69 -24.42 14.31
N ASP A 227 12.03 -23.31 14.68
CA ASP A 227 11.72 -22.92 16.06
C ASP A 227 10.22 -22.79 16.24
N GLN A 228 9.70 -23.18 17.40
CA GLN A 228 8.32 -22.94 17.76
C GLN A 228 8.17 -21.54 18.35
N VAL A 229 7.34 -20.70 17.74
CA VAL A 229 7.13 -19.29 18.15
C VAL A 229 5.78 -19.05 18.82
N ARG A 230 4.81 -19.97 18.66
CA ARG A 230 3.51 -19.92 19.34
C ARG A 230 3.21 -21.24 20.03
N PHE A 231 2.96 -21.16 21.34
CA PHE A 231 2.71 -22.31 22.23
C PHE A 231 1.23 -22.44 22.61
N THR A 232 0.32 -22.13 21.67
CA THR A 232 -1.14 -22.23 21.87
C THR A 232 -1.71 -23.51 21.25
N ARG A 233 -3.04 -23.66 21.27
CA ARG A 233 -3.73 -24.78 20.59
C ARG A 233 -3.47 -24.83 19.07
N GLN A 234 -3.04 -23.73 18.49
CA GLN A 234 -2.57 -23.65 17.10
C GLN A 234 -1.10 -23.23 17.11
N PRO A 235 -0.17 -24.19 17.21
CA PRO A 235 1.25 -23.90 17.23
C PRO A 235 1.71 -23.35 15.89
N GLU A 236 2.60 -22.33 15.94
CA GLU A 236 3.25 -21.77 14.78
C GLU A 236 4.76 -21.95 14.89
N TYR A 237 5.37 -22.20 13.75
CA TYR A 237 6.79 -22.43 13.59
C TYR A 237 7.41 -21.43 12.61
N VAL A 238 8.68 -21.16 12.81
CA VAL A 238 9.53 -20.37 11.88
C VAL A 238 10.78 -21.16 11.54
N PHE A 239 11.37 -20.87 10.40
CA PHE A 239 12.71 -21.42 10.10
C PHE A 239 13.73 -20.76 11.01
N HIS A 240 14.61 -21.58 11.61
CA HIS A 240 15.69 -21.10 12.52
C HIS A 240 16.57 -20.04 11.85
N HIS A 241 16.79 -20.16 10.54
CA HIS A 241 17.43 -19.14 9.73
C HIS A 241 16.78 -19.12 8.34
N PRO A 242 16.57 -17.94 7.72
CA PRO A 242 15.91 -17.81 6.42
C PRO A 242 16.56 -18.64 5.30
N LEU A 243 17.88 -18.79 5.34
CA LEU A 243 18.59 -19.59 4.35
C LEU A 243 18.18 -21.07 4.39
N ILE A 244 17.78 -21.60 5.54
CA ILE A 244 17.28 -22.98 5.65
C ILE A 244 16.01 -23.13 4.81
N ARG A 245 15.09 -22.15 4.88
CA ARG A 245 13.91 -22.12 4.03
C ARG A 245 14.29 -22.09 2.55
N THR A 246 15.23 -21.22 2.18
CA THR A 246 15.69 -21.08 0.78
C THR A 246 16.23 -22.41 0.27
N VAL A 247 17.13 -23.06 1.01
CA VAL A 247 17.72 -24.35 0.63
C VAL A 247 16.64 -25.44 0.55
N ALA A 248 15.73 -25.52 1.54
CA ALA A 248 14.64 -26.48 1.53
C ALA A 248 13.68 -26.25 0.35
N TYR A 249 13.45 -25.00 -0.04
CA TYR A 249 12.63 -24.63 -1.17
C TYR A 249 13.33 -24.98 -2.51
N GLU A 250 14.60 -24.64 -2.67
CA GLU A 250 15.35 -24.81 -3.91
C GLU A 250 15.76 -26.27 -4.16
N SER A 251 15.89 -27.09 -3.11
CA SER A 251 16.19 -28.53 -3.23
C SER A 251 15.06 -29.35 -3.83
N GLN A 252 13.84 -28.80 -3.89
CA GLN A 252 12.69 -29.48 -4.46
C GLN A 252 12.72 -29.44 -5.99
N LEU A 253 12.16 -30.47 -6.63
CA LEU A 253 11.89 -30.44 -8.07
C LEU A 253 10.89 -29.32 -8.37
N LYS A 254 11.09 -28.62 -9.49
CA LYS A 254 10.19 -27.54 -9.91
C LYS A 254 8.73 -28.00 -10.04
N SER A 255 8.50 -29.23 -10.52
CA SER A 255 7.17 -29.85 -10.64
C SER A 255 6.49 -30.01 -9.29
N ASP A 256 7.23 -30.53 -8.30
CA ASP A 256 6.68 -30.84 -6.97
C ASP A 256 6.36 -29.56 -6.21
N ARG A 257 7.24 -28.57 -6.33
CA ARG A 257 7.05 -27.23 -5.78
C ARG A 257 5.84 -26.54 -6.41
N ALA A 258 5.69 -26.61 -7.73
CA ALA A 258 4.54 -26.07 -8.43
C ALA A 258 3.23 -26.72 -7.96
N GLU A 259 3.23 -28.04 -7.76
CA GLU A 259 2.07 -28.76 -7.26
C GLU A 259 1.70 -28.36 -5.83
N LEU A 260 2.69 -28.20 -4.94
CA LEU A 260 2.45 -27.72 -3.58
C LEU A 260 1.86 -26.30 -3.57
N HIS A 261 2.36 -25.41 -4.42
CA HIS A 261 1.79 -24.06 -4.57
C HIS A 261 0.34 -24.09 -5.07
N ARG A 262 -0.01 -24.95 -6.04
CA ARG A 262 -1.41 -25.10 -6.51
C ARG A 262 -2.33 -25.58 -5.40
N ARG A 263 -1.91 -26.61 -4.65
CA ARG A 263 -2.68 -27.14 -3.51
C ARG A 263 -2.86 -26.07 -2.44
N LEU A 264 -1.82 -25.31 -2.14
CA LEU A 264 -1.91 -24.24 -1.14
C LEU A 264 -2.86 -23.13 -1.59
N ALA A 265 -2.77 -22.69 -2.84
CA ALA A 265 -3.70 -21.72 -3.42
C ALA A 265 -5.16 -22.19 -3.34
N ALA A 266 -5.42 -23.45 -3.72
CA ALA A 266 -6.74 -24.05 -3.64
C ALA A 266 -7.24 -24.15 -2.19
N ALA A 267 -6.37 -24.53 -1.25
CA ALA A 267 -6.68 -24.66 0.17
C ALA A 267 -7.05 -23.31 0.81
N ILE A 268 -6.29 -22.24 0.51
CA ILE A 268 -6.56 -20.89 0.98
C ILE A 268 -7.95 -20.42 0.50
N GLY A 269 -8.26 -20.66 -0.79
CA GLY A 269 -9.54 -20.28 -1.37
C GLY A 269 -10.74 -21.09 -0.86
N ALA A 270 -10.53 -22.38 -0.56
CA ALA A 270 -11.59 -23.27 -0.09
C ALA A 270 -11.90 -23.12 1.41
N ARG A 271 -10.92 -22.73 2.23
CA ARG A 271 -11.03 -22.66 3.70
C ARG A 271 -12.10 -21.66 4.16
N ASP A 272 -12.21 -20.53 3.48
CA ASP A 272 -13.21 -19.51 3.73
C ASP A 272 -13.56 -18.78 2.42
N PRO A 273 -14.55 -19.29 1.69
CA PRO A 273 -14.97 -18.68 0.42
C PRO A 273 -15.45 -17.23 0.56
N ALA A 274 -15.96 -16.84 1.74
CA ALA A 274 -16.42 -15.47 1.99
C ALA A 274 -15.27 -14.46 2.10
N SER A 275 -14.08 -14.91 2.56
CA SER A 275 -12.88 -14.09 2.64
C SER A 275 -11.89 -14.35 1.48
N ALA A 276 -12.29 -15.08 0.45
CA ALA A 276 -11.42 -15.41 -0.68
C ALA A 276 -10.92 -14.16 -1.41
N ASP A 277 -11.74 -13.11 -1.49
CA ASP A 277 -11.34 -11.83 -2.11
C ASP A 277 -10.26 -11.10 -1.29
N GLU A 278 -10.35 -11.15 0.02
CA GLU A 278 -9.34 -10.59 0.93
C GLU A 278 -7.98 -11.30 0.78
N LYS A 279 -8.00 -12.60 0.50
CA LYS A 279 -6.80 -13.43 0.32
C LYS A 279 -6.38 -13.58 -1.14
N ALA A 280 -7.06 -12.90 -2.07
CA ALA A 280 -6.88 -13.10 -3.50
C ALA A 280 -5.44 -12.82 -3.97
N ALA A 281 -4.75 -11.82 -3.39
CA ALA A 281 -3.36 -11.53 -3.70
C ALA A 281 -2.42 -12.69 -3.33
N MET A 282 -2.61 -13.27 -2.14
CA MET A 282 -1.82 -14.43 -1.67
C MET A 282 -2.06 -15.66 -2.56
N ILE A 283 -3.33 -15.92 -2.92
CA ILE A 283 -3.68 -17.01 -3.85
C ILE A 283 -2.97 -16.81 -5.20
N ALA A 284 -3.01 -15.56 -5.71
CA ALA A 284 -2.35 -15.21 -6.97
C ALA A 284 -0.84 -15.46 -6.94
N GLU A 285 -0.16 -15.07 -5.86
CA GLU A 285 1.28 -15.29 -5.68
C GLU A 285 1.66 -16.77 -5.71
N HIS A 286 0.87 -17.62 -5.07
CA HIS A 286 1.12 -19.06 -5.11
C HIS A 286 0.86 -19.64 -6.50
N LEU A 287 -0.14 -19.18 -7.23
CA LEU A 287 -0.38 -19.61 -8.61
C LEU A 287 0.70 -19.11 -9.57
N GLU A 288 1.22 -17.90 -9.38
CA GLU A 288 2.36 -17.36 -10.12
C GLU A 288 3.61 -18.23 -9.87
N ALA A 289 3.89 -18.58 -8.62
CA ALA A 289 4.99 -19.48 -8.25
C ALA A 289 4.80 -20.91 -8.79
N ALA A 290 3.55 -21.34 -9.00
CA ALA A 290 3.22 -22.60 -9.65
C ALA A 290 3.39 -22.58 -11.19
N GLY A 291 3.55 -21.39 -11.79
CA GLY A 291 3.56 -21.20 -13.23
C GLY A 291 2.18 -21.18 -13.89
N ASP A 292 1.09 -21.14 -13.10
CA ASP A 292 -0.28 -21.09 -13.59
C ASP A 292 -0.69 -19.64 -13.89
N LEU A 293 -0.06 -19.05 -14.90
CA LEU A 293 -0.08 -17.61 -15.17
C LEU A 293 -1.49 -17.07 -15.44
N HIS A 294 -2.36 -17.79 -16.14
CA HIS A 294 -3.75 -17.34 -16.40
C HIS A 294 -4.57 -17.29 -15.10
N ALA A 295 -4.44 -18.31 -14.27
CA ALA A 295 -5.11 -18.33 -12.98
C ALA A 295 -4.57 -17.24 -12.03
N ALA A 296 -3.24 -17.08 -11.98
CA ALA A 296 -2.58 -16.03 -11.20
C ALA A 296 -3.05 -14.62 -11.65
N TYR A 297 -3.11 -14.37 -12.94
CA TYR A 297 -3.66 -13.14 -13.50
C TYR A 297 -5.09 -12.88 -13.02
N GLY A 298 -5.97 -13.88 -13.14
CA GLY A 298 -7.36 -13.76 -12.72
C GLY A 298 -7.49 -13.41 -11.23
N TRP A 299 -6.68 -14.02 -10.38
CA TRP A 299 -6.66 -13.73 -8.95
C TRP A 299 -6.04 -12.37 -8.61
N HIS A 300 -5.01 -11.91 -9.33
CA HIS A 300 -4.49 -10.55 -9.19
C HIS A 300 -5.53 -9.50 -9.59
N MET A 301 -6.26 -9.71 -10.69
CA MET A 301 -7.36 -8.82 -11.08
C MET A 301 -8.47 -8.78 -10.02
N ARG A 302 -8.81 -9.94 -9.42
CA ARG A 302 -9.79 -10.04 -8.33
C ARG A 302 -9.30 -9.33 -7.06
N ALA A 303 -8.05 -9.52 -6.68
CA ALA A 303 -7.41 -8.82 -5.57
C ALA A 303 -7.46 -7.30 -5.76
N ALA A 304 -7.08 -6.83 -6.94
CA ALA A 304 -7.12 -5.42 -7.27
C ALA A 304 -8.53 -4.84 -7.21
N THR A 305 -9.52 -5.54 -7.75
CA THR A 305 -10.93 -5.12 -7.70
C THR A 305 -11.43 -5.02 -6.26
N TRP A 306 -11.12 -6.01 -5.42
CA TRP A 306 -11.49 -6.00 -4.00
C TRP A 306 -10.84 -4.83 -3.24
N ALA A 307 -9.57 -4.54 -3.55
CA ALA A 307 -8.78 -3.50 -2.89
C ALA A 307 -9.11 -2.07 -3.37
N THR A 308 -9.70 -1.88 -4.55
CA THR A 308 -9.89 -0.56 -5.20
C THR A 308 -10.47 0.53 -4.29
N ASN A 309 -11.44 0.18 -3.45
CA ASN A 309 -12.09 1.13 -2.53
C ASN A 309 -11.72 0.86 -1.05
N ARG A 310 -10.65 0.08 -0.80
CA ARG A 310 -10.16 -0.28 0.54
C ARG A 310 -8.70 0.10 0.73
N ASP A 311 -7.87 -0.27 -0.23
CA ASP A 311 -6.42 -0.06 -0.24
C ASP A 311 -5.97 0.11 -1.70
N ILE A 312 -5.97 1.35 -2.16
CA ILE A 312 -5.67 1.66 -3.55
C ILE A 312 -4.21 1.34 -3.92
N ALA A 313 -3.28 1.36 -2.96
CA ALA A 313 -1.88 0.98 -3.19
C ALA A 313 -1.76 -0.54 -3.43
N ALA A 314 -2.45 -1.36 -2.64
CA ALA A 314 -2.52 -2.81 -2.87
C ALA A 314 -3.21 -3.15 -4.19
N ALA A 315 -4.28 -2.41 -4.55
CA ALA A 315 -4.92 -2.56 -5.86
C ALA A 315 -3.94 -2.29 -7.01
N ARG A 316 -3.20 -1.19 -6.93
CA ARG A 316 -2.16 -0.84 -7.91
C ARG A 316 -1.14 -1.96 -8.08
N LEU A 317 -0.59 -2.45 -6.97
CA LEU A 317 0.43 -3.52 -7.00
C LEU A 317 -0.11 -4.78 -7.67
N SER A 318 -1.36 -5.15 -7.39
CA SER A 318 -2.01 -6.31 -8.00
C SER A 318 -2.21 -6.12 -9.52
N TRP A 319 -2.63 -4.94 -9.99
CA TRP A 319 -2.71 -4.66 -11.43
C TRP A 319 -1.33 -4.62 -12.10
N GLU A 320 -0.30 -4.10 -11.45
CA GLU A 320 1.08 -4.13 -11.97
C GLU A 320 1.60 -5.56 -12.12
N ARG A 321 1.28 -6.45 -11.18
CA ARG A 321 1.60 -7.88 -11.27
C ARG A 321 0.82 -8.54 -12.42
N ALA A 322 -0.49 -8.28 -12.53
CA ALA A 322 -1.30 -8.77 -13.65
C ALA A 322 -0.75 -8.29 -15.00
N THR A 323 -0.31 -7.05 -15.08
CA THR A 323 0.34 -6.49 -16.29
C THR A 323 1.61 -7.27 -16.66
N ARG A 324 2.50 -7.51 -15.69
CA ARG A 324 3.73 -8.28 -15.92
C ARG A 324 3.43 -9.69 -16.40
N ILE A 325 2.47 -10.38 -15.78
CA ILE A 325 2.03 -11.70 -16.22
C ILE A 325 1.56 -11.67 -17.68
N ALA A 326 0.66 -10.74 -18.02
CA ALA A 326 0.12 -10.62 -19.38
C ALA A 326 1.20 -10.33 -20.44
N ASP A 327 2.26 -9.61 -20.08
CA ASP A 327 3.39 -9.32 -20.99
C ASP A 327 4.27 -10.55 -21.25
N THR A 328 4.36 -11.49 -20.29
CA THR A 328 5.14 -12.72 -20.43
C THR A 328 4.43 -13.80 -21.23
N LEU A 329 3.12 -13.67 -21.49
CA LEU A 329 2.36 -14.65 -22.27
C LEU A 329 2.87 -14.72 -23.72
N PRO A 330 2.81 -15.90 -24.35
CA PRO A 330 3.16 -16.09 -25.76
C PRO A 330 2.38 -15.17 -26.69
N ALA A 331 2.98 -14.78 -27.81
CA ALA A 331 2.34 -13.85 -28.75
C ALA A 331 1.08 -14.42 -29.42
N ASP A 332 0.98 -15.73 -29.50
CA ASP A 332 -0.16 -16.49 -30.07
C ASP A 332 -1.21 -16.88 -29.01
N ASP A 333 -1.05 -16.48 -27.77
CA ASP A 333 -2.06 -16.69 -26.73
C ASP A 333 -3.32 -15.89 -27.06
N PRO A 334 -4.51 -16.53 -27.15
CA PRO A 334 -5.75 -15.88 -27.57
C PRO A 334 -6.22 -14.78 -26.60
N ASP A 335 -5.90 -14.90 -25.32
CA ASP A 335 -6.36 -13.97 -24.27
C ASP A 335 -5.35 -12.84 -24.02
N ARG A 336 -4.14 -12.96 -24.57
CA ARG A 336 -3.04 -12.02 -24.31
C ARG A 336 -3.41 -10.55 -24.55
N ALA A 337 -4.14 -10.26 -25.63
CA ALA A 337 -4.50 -8.88 -25.95
C ALA A 337 -5.43 -8.28 -24.87
N ALA A 338 -6.47 -9.00 -24.48
CA ALA A 338 -7.41 -8.59 -23.43
C ALA A 338 -6.72 -8.50 -22.07
N MET A 339 -5.86 -9.48 -21.73
CA MET A 339 -5.11 -9.51 -20.48
C MET A 339 -4.09 -8.37 -20.39
N ARG A 340 -3.53 -7.90 -21.49
CA ARG A 340 -2.65 -6.71 -21.51
C ARG A 340 -3.40 -5.40 -21.35
N ILE A 341 -4.62 -5.30 -21.87
CA ILE A 341 -5.45 -4.08 -21.85
C ILE A 341 -6.03 -3.86 -20.45
N ALA A 342 -6.71 -4.86 -19.88
CA ALA A 342 -7.53 -4.67 -18.69
C ALA A 342 -6.79 -4.08 -17.47
N PRO A 343 -5.63 -4.59 -17.01
CA PRO A 343 -4.93 -4.00 -15.89
C PRO A 343 -4.36 -2.62 -16.19
N ARG A 344 -3.87 -2.39 -17.43
CA ARG A 344 -3.38 -1.07 -17.85
C ARG A 344 -4.48 -0.02 -17.88
N THR A 345 -5.69 -0.42 -18.29
CA THR A 345 -6.88 0.43 -18.25
C THR A 345 -7.16 0.93 -16.84
N MET A 346 -7.15 0.01 -15.87
CA MET A 346 -7.38 0.37 -14.47
C MET A 346 -6.24 1.22 -13.90
N LEU A 347 -4.99 0.86 -14.17
CA LEU A 347 -3.83 1.65 -13.76
C LEU A 347 -3.87 3.10 -14.31
N CYS A 348 -4.29 3.30 -15.56
CA CYS A 348 -4.50 4.64 -16.10
C CYS A 348 -5.71 5.33 -15.44
N GLY A 349 -6.84 4.63 -15.31
CA GLY A 349 -8.07 5.20 -14.78
C GLY A 349 -8.00 5.68 -13.34
N ILE A 350 -7.18 5.01 -12.50
CA ILE A 350 -7.06 5.32 -11.06
C ILE A 350 -5.77 6.07 -10.68
N ALA A 351 -4.89 6.34 -11.63
CA ALA A 351 -3.54 6.87 -11.35
C ALA A 351 -3.57 8.16 -10.51
N TRP A 352 -4.58 9.00 -10.73
CA TRP A 352 -4.81 10.22 -9.95
C TRP A 352 -5.06 9.97 -8.45
N ARG A 353 -5.58 8.78 -8.07
CA ARG A 353 -5.80 8.40 -6.66
C ARG A 353 -4.51 7.96 -5.96
N VAL A 354 -3.53 7.48 -6.71
CA VAL A 354 -2.23 6.97 -6.20
C VAL A 354 -1.06 7.89 -6.52
N HIS A 355 -1.35 9.13 -6.90
CA HIS A 355 -0.35 10.16 -7.23
C HIS A 355 0.65 9.71 -8.31
N MET A 356 0.19 8.90 -9.27
CA MET A 356 0.99 8.44 -10.41
C MET A 356 0.75 9.33 -11.62
N ASN A 357 1.81 9.60 -12.36
CA ASN A 357 1.70 10.26 -13.65
C ASN A 357 1.19 9.28 -14.72
N VAL A 358 0.10 9.64 -15.41
CA VAL A 358 -0.48 8.86 -16.52
C VAL A 358 0.04 9.34 -17.88
N ALA A 359 0.38 10.63 -17.98
CA ALA A 359 0.84 11.22 -19.22
C ALA A 359 2.11 10.55 -19.75
N GLY A 360 2.22 10.44 -21.08
CA GLY A 360 3.35 9.82 -21.76
C GLY A 360 3.16 8.33 -22.00
N ASP A 361 4.24 7.57 -21.81
CA ASP A 361 4.37 6.17 -22.29
C ASP A 361 3.24 5.23 -21.84
N ARG A 362 2.72 5.39 -20.62
CA ARG A 362 1.67 4.49 -20.08
C ARG A 362 0.35 4.61 -20.83
N PHE A 363 -0.12 5.84 -21.06
CA PHE A 363 -1.35 6.04 -21.81
C PHE A 363 -1.16 5.75 -23.30
N ASP A 364 -0.01 6.08 -23.87
CA ASP A 364 0.29 5.81 -25.29
C ASP A 364 0.32 4.32 -25.57
N GLU A 365 0.89 3.50 -24.69
CA GLU A 365 0.85 2.04 -24.78
C GLU A 365 -0.60 1.52 -24.72
N LEU A 366 -1.39 1.98 -23.74
CA LEU A 366 -2.80 1.60 -23.63
C LEU A 366 -3.58 1.97 -24.90
N ARG A 367 -3.38 3.19 -25.40
CA ARG A 367 -4.04 3.67 -26.62
C ARG A 367 -3.71 2.81 -27.84
N GLN A 368 -2.44 2.41 -28.00
CA GLN A 368 -2.02 1.52 -29.09
C GLN A 368 -2.70 0.15 -28.98
N LEU A 369 -2.70 -0.44 -27.79
CA LEU A 369 -3.34 -1.74 -27.52
C LEU A 369 -4.85 -1.68 -27.79
N CYS A 370 -5.54 -0.69 -27.25
CA CYS A 370 -6.97 -0.50 -27.44
C CYS A 370 -7.32 -0.24 -28.91
N THR A 371 -6.51 0.53 -29.63
CA THR A 371 -6.73 0.80 -31.06
C THR A 371 -6.59 -0.49 -31.88
N ALA A 372 -5.56 -1.29 -31.61
CA ALA A 372 -5.34 -2.56 -32.29
C ALA A 372 -6.45 -3.58 -32.03
N ALA A 373 -7.02 -3.60 -30.82
CA ALA A 373 -8.10 -4.50 -30.42
C ALA A 373 -9.52 -3.95 -30.73
N GLY A 374 -9.64 -2.68 -31.10
CA GLY A 374 -10.95 -2.01 -31.25
C GLY A 374 -11.68 -1.75 -29.92
N ASP A 375 -10.95 -1.79 -28.78
CA ASP A 375 -11.52 -1.63 -27.44
C ASP A 375 -11.66 -0.15 -27.06
N LYS A 376 -12.78 0.43 -27.48
CA LYS A 376 -13.11 1.84 -27.17
C LYS A 376 -13.47 2.07 -25.71
N ALA A 377 -14.01 1.06 -25.01
CA ALA A 377 -14.42 1.20 -23.61
C ALA A 377 -13.19 1.37 -22.71
N SER A 378 -12.20 0.49 -22.86
CA SER A 378 -10.93 0.59 -22.14
C SER A 378 -10.18 1.90 -22.47
N LEU A 379 -10.22 2.33 -23.73
CA LEU A 379 -9.64 3.61 -24.12
C LEU A 379 -10.34 4.79 -23.41
N ALA A 380 -11.67 4.80 -23.33
CA ALA A 380 -12.41 5.84 -22.62
C ALA A 380 -12.05 5.91 -21.14
N ILE A 381 -11.93 4.75 -20.46
CA ILE A 381 -11.51 4.68 -19.06
C ILE A 381 -10.08 5.26 -18.87
N GLY A 382 -9.14 4.90 -19.74
CA GLY A 382 -7.79 5.46 -19.70
C GLY A 382 -7.76 6.96 -19.97
N MET A 383 -8.58 7.46 -20.91
CA MET A 383 -8.69 8.89 -21.22
C MET A 383 -9.19 9.71 -20.02
N VAL A 384 -10.17 9.23 -19.26
CA VAL A 384 -10.65 9.99 -18.10
C VAL A 384 -9.58 10.07 -16.99
N GLY A 385 -8.73 9.04 -16.85
CA GLY A 385 -7.56 9.09 -15.98
C GLY A 385 -6.55 10.16 -16.43
N LEU A 386 -6.29 10.26 -17.74
CA LEU A 386 -5.43 11.29 -18.30
C LEU A 386 -6.03 12.71 -18.15
N VAL A 387 -7.35 12.85 -18.24
CA VAL A 387 -8.04 14.13 -17.95
C VAL A 387 -7.74 14.57 -16.51
N MET A 388 -7.85 13.67 -15.53
CA MET A 388 -7.52 13.99 -14.14
C MET A 388 -6.05 14.32 -13.95
N ASP A 389 -5.14 13.57 -14.61
CA ASP A 389 -3.71 13.84 -14.56
C ASP A 389 -3.41 15.25 -15.07
N HIS A 390 -3.95 15.65 -16.21
CA HIS A 390 -3.80 17.02 -16.73
C HIS A 390 -4.38 18.06 -15.77
N THR A 391 -5.57 17.81 -15.21
CA THR A 391 -6.20 18.74 -14.27
C THR A 391 -5.35 18.92 -13.01
N TYR A 392 -4.88 17.82 -12.42
CA TYR A 392 -4.10 17.90 -11.17
C TYR A 392 -2.67 18.43 -11.35
N HIS A 393 -2.14 18.42 -12.57
CA HIS A 393 -0.86 19.05 -12.92
C HIS A 393 -1.02 20.43 -13.58
N ASP A 394 -2.18 21.05 -13.39
CA ASP A 394 -2.46 22.43 -13.80
C ASP A 394 -2.39 22.69 -15.32
N ARG A 395 -2.61 21.63 -16.12
CA ARG A 395 -2.73 21.68 -17.58
C ARG A 395 -4.20 21.81 -17.99
N LEU A 396 -4.86 22.87 -17.55
CA LEU A 396 -6.33 22.99 -17.58
C LEU A 396 -6.89 23.09 -18.99
N ARG A 397 -6.18 23.71 -19.93
CA ARG A 397 -6.62 23.82 -21.34
C ARG A 397 -6.63 22.46 -22.03
N GLU A 398 -5.56 21.70 -21.85
CA GLU A 398 -5.43 20.34 -22.36
C GLU A 398 -6.45 19.42 -21.71
N ALA A 399 -6.63 19.54 -20.38
CA ALA A 399 -7.62 18.80 -19.63
C ALA A 399 -9.04 19.05 -20.15
N SER A 400 -9.42 20.31 -20.38
CA SER A 400 -10.74 20.68 -20.89
C SER A 400 -10.99 20.17 -22.32
N GLN A 401 -9.99 20.24 -23.20
CA GLN A 401 -10.11 19.70 -24.56
C GLN A 401 -10.28 18.17 -24.50
N LEU A 402 -9.37 17.48 -23.79
CA LEU A 402 -9.40 16.03 -23.66
C LEU A 402 -10.69 15.54 -22.97
N ALA A 403 -11.24 16.32 -22.02
CA ALA A 403 -12.52 16.04 -21.38
C ALA A 403 -13.67 16.00 -22.40
N SER A 404 -13.66 16.91 -23.38
CA SER A 404 -14.67 16.92 -24.44
C SER A 404 -14.54 15.70 -25.37
N GLU A 405 -13.32 15.29 -25.69
CA GLU A 405 -13.06 14.10 -26.51
C GLU A 405 -13.43 12.82 -25.75
N ALA A 406 -13.06 12.69 -24.46
CA ALA A 406 -13.42 11.56 -23.61
C ALA A 406 -14.93 11.45 -23.43
N TRP A 407 -15.62 12.57 -23.21
CA TRP A 407 -17.07 12.59 -23.10
C TRP A 407 -17.75 12.09 -24.40
N ALA A 408 -17.33 12.62 -25.54
CA ALA A 408 -17.88 12.21 -26.84
C ALA A 408 -17.63 10.72 -27.13
N LEU A 409 -16.42 10.22 -26.81
CA LEU A 409 -16.11 8.80 -26.95
C LEU A 409 -17.03 7.96 -26.07
N THR A 410 -17.18 8.32 -24.80
CA THR A 410 -18.01 7.58 -23.82
C THR A 410 -19.48 7.55 -24.26
N GLU A 411 -20.05 8.68 -24.67
CA GLU A 411 -21.43 8.73 -25.21
C GLU A 411 -21.59 7.87 -26.48
N SER A 412 -20.55 7.81 -27.32
CA SER A 412 -20.60 7.00 -28.56
C SER A 412 -20.68 5.48 -28.32
N LEU A 413 -20.31 5.02 -27.09
CA LEU A 413 -20.41 3.61 -26.70
C LEU A 413 -21.87 3.19 -26.45
N GLY A 414 -22.78 4.14 -26.17
CA GLY A 414 -24.18 3.87 -25.91
C GLY A 414 -24.47 3.11 -24.62
N ASP A 415 -23.49 3.02 -23.71
CA ASP A 415 -23.63 2.40 -22.39
C ASP A 415 -23.92 3.47 -21.31
N PRO A 416 -25.16 3.51 -20.76
CA PRO A 416 -25.53 4.47 -19.73
C PRO A 416 -24.71 4.31 -18.44
N THR A 417 -24.40 3.08 -18.03
CA THR A 417 -23.67 2.80 -16.80
C THR A 417 -22.24 3.29 -16.90
N LEU A 418 -21.60 3.04 -18.04
CA LEU A 418 -20.24 3.52 -18.30
C LEU A 418 -20.21 5.06 -18.41
N THR A 419 -21.21 5.67 -19.08
CA THR A 419 -21.30 7.14 -19.18
C THR A 419 -21.45 7.79 -17.81
N VAL A 420 -22.28 7.24 -16.94
CA VAL A 420 -22.43 7.72 -15.56
C VAL A 420 -21.12 7.53 -14.79
N GLY A 421 -20.49 6.36 -14.88
CA GLY A 421 -19.28 6.02 -14.10
C GLY A 421 -18.02 6.80 -14.50
N LEU A 422 -17.93 7.22 -15.76
CA LEU A 422 -16.79 7.99 -16.27
C LEU A 422 -17.01 9.51 -16.29
N SER A 423 -18.14 9.99 -15.77
CA SER A 423 -18.55 11.40 -15.90
C SER A 423 -17.75 12.37 -15.03
N MET A 424 -17.31 11.95 -13.84
CA MET A 424 -16.70 12.87 -12.85
C MET A 424 -15.45 13.57 -13.39
N PRO A 425 -14.43 12.89 -13.95
CA PRO A 425 -13.23 13.57 -14.43
C PRO A 425 -13.48 14.61 -15.54
N PRO A 426 -14.24 14.31 -16.60
CA PRO A 426 -14.56 15.32 -17.62
C PRO A 426 -15.33 16.52 -17.07
N VAL A 427 -16.30 16.29 -16.18
CA VAL A 427 -17.06 17.38 -15.54
C VAL A 427 -16.16 18.22 -14.65
N TYR A 428 -15.25 17.60 -13.87
CA TYR A 428 -14.29 18.30 -13.03
C TYR A 428 -13.36 19.21 -13.84
N ALA A 429 -12.80 18.72 -14.94
CA ALA A 429 -11.97 19.55 -15.82
C ALA A 429 -12.74 20.77 -16.37
N LYS A 430 -14.05 20.62 -16.66
CA LYS A 430 -14.92 21.75 -17.08
C LYS A 430 -15.23 22.72 -15.94
N ILE A 431 -15.29 22.21 -14.70
CA ILE A 431 -15.42 23.04 -13.51
C ILE A 431 -14.18 23.92 -13.33
N GLU A 432 -12.99 23.34 -13.35
CA GLU A 432 -11.72 24.06 -13.22
C GLU A 432 -11.48 25.08 -14.32
N SER A 433 -12.02 24.82 -15.53
CA SER A 433 -11.99 25.76 -16.66
C SER A 433 -13.16 26.76 -16.67
N ALA A 434 -14.01 26.78 -15.63
CA ALA A 434 -15.22 27.62 -15.53
C ALA A 434 -16.20 27.49 -16.71
N GLU A 435 -16.24 26.33 -17.38
CA GLU A 435 -17.12 26.07 -18.50
C GLU A 435 -18.51 25.62 -18.03
N TRP A 436 -19.19 26.45 -17.27
CA TRP A 436 -20.45 26.15 -16.53
C TRP A 436 -21.59 25.63 -17.41
N CYS A 437 -21.65 26.05 -18.67
CA CYS A 437 -22.66 25.53 -19.60
C CYS A 437 -22.45 24.04 -19.92
N HIS A 438 -21.19 23.57 -19.98
CA HIS A 438 -20.87 22.17 -20.14
C HIS A 438 -21.14 21.39 -18.86
N VAL A 439 -20.71 21.92 -17.70
CA VAL A 439 -20.99 21.32 -16.39
C VAL A 439 -22.50 21.10 -16.21
N LEU A 440 -23.32 22.11 -16.50
CA LEU A 440 -24.79 22.01 -16.38
C LEU A 440 -25.35 20.91 -17.28
N ARG A 441 -24.95 20.90 -18.56
CA ARG A 441 -25.46 19.94 -19.54
C ARG A 441 -25.04 18.50 -19.24
N TRP A 442 -23.78 18.30 -18.92
CA TRP A 442 -23.25 16.97 -18.65
C TRP A 442 -23.76 16.41 -17.32
N SER A 443 -23.82 17.22 -16.27
CA SER A 443 -24.41 16.80 -15.00
C SER A 443 -25.90 16.45 -15.15
N GLN A 444 -26.68 17.21 -15.93
CA GLN A 444 -28.05 16.85 -16.25
C GLN A 444 -28.13 15.51 -16.98
N ARG A 445 -27.26 15.29 -17.96
CA ARG A 445 -27.19 14.01 -18.70
C ARG A 445 -26.89 12.83 -17.79
N VAL A 446 -25.98 12.98 -16.84
CA VAL A 446 -25.67 11.95 -15.82
C VAL A 446 -26.90 11.64 -14.97
N ILE A 447 -27.59 12.67 -14.48
CA ILE A 447 -28.80 12.51 -13.66
C ILE A 447 -29.89 11.76 -14.46
N ASP A 448 -30.13 12.14 -15.71
CA ASP A 448 -31.10 11.47 -16.58
C ASP A 448 -30.74 10.01 -16.85
N LEU A 449 -29.45 9.70 -17.02
CA LEU A 449 -28.98 8.33 -17.26
C LEU A 449 -28.91 7.49 -15.99
N ALA A 450 -28.68 8.10 -14.83
CA ALA A 450 -28.62 7.39 -13.55
C ALA A 450 -30.03 6.88 -13.13
N ASP A 451 -31.10 7.56 -13.54
CA ASP A 451 -32.48 7.15 -13.28
C ASP A 451 -32.76 6.91 -11.78
N ASP A 452 -32.35 7.89 -10.95
CA ASP A 452 -32.43 7.88 -9.48
C ASP A 452 -31.70 6.71 -8.78
N ASP A 453 -30.90 5.92 -9.50
CA ASP A 453 -30.06 4.87 -8.89
C ASP A 453 -28.70 5.43 -8.45
N PRO A 454 -28.46 5.57 -7.12
CA PRO A 454 -27.19 6.10 -6.59
C PRO A 454 -26.01 5.16 -6.78
N SER A 455 -26.26 3.89 -7.09
CA SER A 455 -25.20 2.88 -7.28
C SER A 455 -24.74 2.76 -8.72
N LYS A 456 -25.51 3.32 -9.67
CA LYS A 456 -25.21 3.21 -11.09
C LYS A 456 -23.89 3.91 -11.43
N GLY A 457 -23.02 3.18 -12.08
CA GLY A 457 -21.73 3.70 -12.50
C GLY A 457 -20.68 3.84 -11.39
N ASN A 458 -20.82 3.19 -10.23
CA ASN A 458 -19.81 3.13 -9.19
C ASN A 458 -18.58 2.32 -9.65
N LEU A 459 -17.83 2.86 -10.61
CA LEU A 459 -16.68 2.19 -11.24
C LEU A 459 -15.35 2.71 -10.70
N LEU A 460 -15.07 3.98 -10.86
CA LEU A 460 -13.84 4.65 -10.43
C LEU A 460 -14.05 5.53 -9.21
N PHE A 461 -15.29 5.92 -8.96
CA PHE A 461 -15.70 6.87 -7.95
C PHE A 461 -17.11 6.52 -7.46
N GLY A 462 -17.34 6.60 -6.16
CA GLY A 462 -18.64 6.27 -5.58
C GLY A 462 -19.68 7.37 -5.80
N SER A 463 -20.94 6.95 -5.95
CA SER A 463 -22.10 7.83 -6.12
C SER A 463 -21.96 8.95 -7.16
N PRO A 464 -21.75 8.63 -8.45
CA PRO A 464 -21.68 9.64 -9.51
C PRO A 464 -22.92 10.53 -9.57
N LEU A 465 -24.09 10.01 -9.19
CA LEU A 465 -25.35 10.77 -9.14
C LEU A 465 -25.31 11.88 -8.11
N ALA A 466 -24.79 11.62 -6.89
CA ALA A 466 -24.65 12.64 -5.86
C ALA A 466 -23.71 13.77 -6.29
N VAL A 467 -22.61 13.41 -6.95
CA VAL A 467 -21.66 14.38 -7.53
C VAL A 467 -22.32 15.19 -8.65
N ALA A 468 -23.05 14.55 -9.55
CA ALA A 468 -23.73 15.23 -10.66
C ALA A 468 -24.80 16.21 -10.17
N LEU A 469 -25.59 15.85 -9.15
CA LEU A 469 -26.54 16.77 -8.49
C LEU A 469 -25.84 18.00 -7.93
N THR A 470 -24.75 17.80 -7.22
CA THR A 470 -23.97 18.91 -6.63
C THR A 470 -23.36 19.79 -7.70
N ASN A 471 -22.77 19.22 -8.74
CA ASN A 471 -22.17 19.95 -9.87
C ASN A 471 -23.23 20.72 -10.67
N ARG A 472 -24.45 20.14 -10.85
CA ARG A 472 -25.57 20.85 -11.47
C ARG A 472 -26.00 22.05 -10.61
N GLY A 473 -26.07 21.87 -9.29
CA GLY A 473 -26.34 22.94 -8.36
C GLY A 473 -25.31 24.07 -8.46
N MET A 474 -24.04 23.73 -8.49
CA MET A 474 -22.94 24.67 -8.71
C MET A 474 -23.11 25.44 -10.02
N ALA A 475 -23.27 24.74 -11.13
CA ALA A 475 -23.45 25.38 -12.43
C ALA A 475 -24.68 26.29 -12.48
N ARG A 476 -25.79 25.90 -11.79
CA ARG A 476 -26.99 26.72 -11.71
C ARG A 476 -26.73 28.04 -10.98
N TYR A 477 -26.08 28.04 -9.81
CA TYR A 477 -25.84 29.31 -9.13
C TYR A 477 -24.81 30.17 -9.87
N CYS A 478 -23.78 29.59 -10.46
CA CYS A 478 -22.80 30.34 -11.29
C CYS A 478 -23.45 30.99 -12.52
N LEU A 479 -24.47 30.34 -13.09
CA LEU A 479 -25.22 30.85 -14.25
C LEU A 479 -26.47 31.67 -13.86
N GLY A 480 -26.68 31.95 -12.57
CA GLY A 480 -27.87 32.66 -12.08
C GLY A 480 -29.20 31.92 -12.29
N ARG A 481 -29.19 30.57 -12.38
CA ARG A 481 -30.39 29.75 -12.63
C ARG A 481 -31.01 29.24 -11.31
N PRO A 482 -32.34 29.14 -11.20
CA PRO A 482 -33.02 28.63 -10.01
C PRO A 482 -32.81 27.12 -9.81
N GLY A 483 -33.14 26.62 -8.59
CA GLY A 483 -33.16 25.21 -8.24
C GLY A 483 -31.83 24.67 -7.70
N TRP A 484 -30.80 25.50 -7.60
CA TRP A 484 -29.47 25.07 -7.12
C TRP A 484 -29.47 24.61 -5.64
N ARG A 485 -30.35 25.20 -4.78
CA ARG A 485 -30.45 24.81 -3.36
C ARG A 485 -30.97 23.39 -3.19
N ASP A 486 -31.93 22.99 -4.02
CA ASP A 486 -32.48 21.63 -4.00
C ASP A 486 -31.47 20.62 -4.50
N ASP A 487 -30.74 20.95 -5.57
CA ASP A 487 -29.67 20.11 -6.08
C ASP A 487 -28.57 19.86 -5.03
N LEU A 488 -28.07 20.91 -4.39
CA LEU A 488 -27.04 20.78 -3.33
C LEU A 488 -27.57 19.96 -2.14
N ARG A 489 -28.82 20.19 -1.73
CA ARG A 489 -29.42 19.44 -0.62
C ARG A 489 -29.55 17.95 -0.94
N HIS A 490 -30.01 17.61 -2.12
CA HIS A 490 -30.16 16.22 -2.56
C HIS A 490 -28.78 15.54 -2.72
N GLY A 491 -27.81 16.22 -3.33
CA GLY A 491 -26.46 15.70 -3.48
C GLY A 491 -25.80 15.39 -2.14
N LEU A 492 -25.84 16.34 -1.19
CA LEU A 492 -25.31 16.15 0.16
C LEU A 492 -26.02 15.01 0.92
N ALA A 493 -27.36 14.95 0.86
CA ALA A 493 -28.12 13.89 1.53
C ALA A 493 -27.76 12.50 1.00
N MET A 494 -27.62 12.37 -0.32
CA MET A 494 -27.24 11.10 -0.98
C MET A 494 -25.80 10.70 -0.65
N ALA A 495 -24.88 11.66 -0.63
CA ALA A 495 -23.46 11.42 -0.40
C ALA A 495 -23.14 10.89 1.01
N ARG A 496 -23.97 11.16 2.03
CA ARG A 496 -23.77 10.65 3.40
C ARG A 496 -23.75 9.12 3.49
N SER A 497 -24.43 8.43 2.58
CA SER A 497 -24.45 6.97 2.50
C SER A 497 -23.44 6.40 1.48
N ALA A 498 -22.69 7.27 0.79
CA ALA A 498 -21.66 6.87 -0.17
C ALA A 498 -20.33 6.55 0.54
N ASP A 499 -19.32 6.18 -0.25
CA ASP A 499 -17.97 6.03 0.27
C ASP A 499 -17.39 7.39 0.76
N PRO A 500 -16.40 7.38 1.66
CA PRO A 500 -15.85 8.58 2.26
C PRO A 500 -15.27 9.59 1.27
N LEU A 501 -14.67 9.13 0.16
CA LEU A 501 -14.12 10.01 -0.86
C LEU A 501 -15.24 10.74 -1.62
N ALA A 502 -16.31 10.03 -2.00
CA ALA A 502 -17.47 10.64 -2.63
C ALA A 502 -18.16 11.67 -1.70
N TYR A 503 -18.29 11.33 -0.41
CA TYR A 503 -18.87 12.26 0.57
C TYR A 503 -17.99 13.50 0.74
N ALA A 504 -16.69 13.36 0.95
CA ALA A 504 -15.77 14.49 1.04
C ALA A 504 -15.80 15.35 -0.22
N THR A 505 -15.83 14.74 -1.41
CA THR A 505 -15.89 15.46 -2.70
C THR A 505 -17.16 16.28 -2.84
N VAL A 506 -18.33 15.71 -2.54
CA VAL A 506 -19.63 16.41 -2.60
C VAL A 506 -19.67 17.57 -1.62
N VAL A 507 -19.17 17.37 -0.39
CA VAL A 507 -19.06 18.41 0.64
C VAL A 507 -18.11 19.52 0.19
N THR A 508 -16.97 19.16 -0.39
CA THR A 508 -16.01 20.12 -0.96
C THR A 508 -16.65 20.95 -2.07
N TYR A 509 -17.28 20.33 -3.05
CA TYR A 509 -17.91 21.05 -4.17
C TYR A 509 -19.06 21.95 -3.71
N ALA A 510 -19.81 21.55 -2.68
CA ALA A 510 -20.87 22.40 -2.14
C ALA A 510 -20.32 23.61 -1.38
N TYR A 511 -19.39 23.38 -0.44
CA TYR A 511 -19.00 24.40 0.54
C TYR A 511 -17.75 25.19 0.14
N CYS A 512 -16.73 24.54 -0.44
CA CYS A 512 -15.54 25.27 -0.91
C CYS A 512 -15.85 26.28 -2.02
N ALA A 513 -16.83 25.97 -2.89
CA ALA A 513 -17.29 26.92 -3.89
C ALA A 513 -18.36 27.86 -3.31
N GLY A 514 -19.30 27.34 -2.51
CA GLY A 514 -20.47 28.08 -2.04
C GLY A 514 -20.16 29.16 -1.01
N ILE A 515 -19.23 28.92 -0.09
CA ILE A 515 -18.93 29.87 1.00
C ILE A 515 -18.16 31.10 0.48
N PRO A 516 -17.03 30.97 -0.24
CA PRO A 516 -16.30 32.12 -0.75
C PRO A 516 -17.12 33.01 -1.67
N ASN A 517 -18.01 32.42 -2.47
CA ASN A 517 -18.89 33.15 -3.38
C ASN A 517 -20.13 33.75 -2.68
N GLY A 518 -20.25 33.64 -1.35
CA GLY A 518 -21.38 34.16 -0.59
C GLY A 518 -22.72 33.47 -0.86
N VAL A 519 -22.69 32.31 -1.54
CA VAL A 519 -23.87 31.51 -1.87
C VAL A 519 -24.36 30.72 -0.66
N LEU A 520 -23.42 30.17 0.11
CA LEU A 520 -23.67 29.49 1.39
C LEU A 520 -23.02 30.24 2.55
N ARG A 521 -23.56 30.06 3.76
CA ARG A 521 -22.98 30.61 4.97
C ARG A 521 -22.24 29.53 5.75
N PRO A 522 -21.09 29.85 6.37
CA PRO A 522 -20.37 28.93 7.25
C PRO A 522 -21.03 28.90 8.65
N ASP A 523 -22.32 28.59 8.70
CA ASP A 523 -23.06 28.45 9.97
C ASP A 523 -22.76 27.09 10.64
N ASP A 524 -23.30 26.88 11.84
CA ASP A 524 -23.07 25.67 12.61
C ASP A 524 -23.62 24.41 11.93
N SER A 525 -24.60 24.53 11.03
CA SER A 525 -25.12 23.41 10.25
C SER A 525 -24.14 23.00 9.17
N ALA A 526 -23.56 23.98 8.46
CA ALA A 526 -22.52 23.74 7.46
C ALA A 526 -21.26 23.12 8.09
N LEU A 527 -20.83 23.64 9.26
CA LEU A 527 -19.68 23.09 9.97
C LEU A 527 -19.90 21.64 10.40
N ARG A 528 -21.07 21.30 10.95
CA ARG A 528 -21.37 19.90 11.31
C ARG A 528 -21.29 18.98 10.10
N GLU A 529 -21.85 19.36 8.96
CA GLU A 529 -21.78 18.57 7.73
C GLU A 529 -20.34 18.35 7.26
N ILE A 530 -19.52 19.40 7.32
CA ILE A 530 -18.09 19.32 6.93
C ILE A 530 -17.30 18.47 7.94
N GLU A 531 -17.58 18.61 9.24
CA GLU A 531 -16.93 17.81 10.29
C GLU A 531 -17.35 16.34 10.24
N ASP A 532 -18.61 16.03 9.88
CA ASP A 532 -19.06 14.66 9.65
C ASP A 532 -18.31 14.01 8.47
N ALA A 533 -18.10 14.77 7.38
CA ALA A 533 -17.30 14.31 6.25
C ALA A 533 -15.82 14.11 6.63
N LEU A 534 -15.24 15.02 7.43
CA LEU A 534 -13.89 14.89 7.96
C LEU A 534 -13.74 13.63 8.82
N GLN A 535 -14.67 13.37 9.73
CA GLN A 535 -14.67 12.17 10.56
C GLN A 535 -14.81 10.89 9.73
N ALA A 536 -15.63 10.92 8.66
CA ALA A 536 -15.75 9.79 7.75
C ALA A 536 -14.42 9.53 7.02
N ALA A 537 -13.75 10.59 6.54
CA ALA A 537 -12.44 10.51 5.91
C ALA A 537 -11.34 10.02 6.88
N GLU A 538 -11.34 10.50 8.13
CA GLU A 538 -10.41 10.03 9.18
C GLU A 538 -10.61 8.54 9.52
N ARG A 539 -11.85 8.07 9.48
CA ARG A 539 -12.15 6.65 9.71
C ARG A 539 -11.74 5.74 8.56
N SER A 540 -11.91 6.20 7.33
CA SER A 540 -11.56 5.42 6.13
C SER A 540 -10.06 5.38 5.89
N GLY A 541 -9.38 6.48 6.23
CA GLY A 541 -7.98 6.66 5.96
C GLY A 541 -7.63 7.01 4.52
N ASP A 542 -8.61 7.35 3.69
CA ASP A 542 -8.39 7.85 2.34
C ASP A 542 -7.75 9.25 2.42
N ASP A 543 -6.49 9.35 2.00
CA ASP A 543 -5.70 10.57 2.08
C ASP A 543 -6.28 11.72 1.26
N LEU A 544 -6.89 11.41 0.11
CA LEU A 544 -7.52 12.43 -0.73
C LEU A 544 -8.79 12.95 -0.07
N ALA A 545 -9.66 12.06 0.43
CA ALA A 545 -10.85 12.42 1.20
C ALA A 545 -10.49 13.28 2.42
N LEU A 546 -9.44 12.90 3.15
CA LEU A 546 -8.96 13.62 4.33
C LEU A 546 -8.47 15.03 3.96
N THR A 547 -7.71 15.14 2.88
CA THR A 547 -7.17 16.42 2.41
C THR A 547 -8.29 17.36 1.94
N LEU A 548 -9.25 16.85 1.18
CA LEU A 548 -10.42 17.61 0.72
C LEU A 548 -11.28 18.10 1.90
N ALA A 549 -11.58 17.22 2.85
CA ALA A 549 -12.38 17.59 4.03
C ALA A 549 -11.67 18.62 4.91
N ARG A 550 -10.35 18.52 5.11
CA ARG A 550 -9.53 19.50 5.85
C ARG A 550 -9.49 20.86 5.15
N ALA A 551 -9.29 20.87 3.83
CA ALA A 551 -9.33 22.09 3.04
C ALA A 551 -10.69 22.80 3.18
N THR A 552 -11.78 22.04 3.06
CA THR A 552 -13.14 22.53 3.17
C THR A 552 -13.42 23.11 4.57
N LEU A 553 -13.03 22.40 5.63
CA LEU A 553 -13.19 22.87 7.01
C LEU A 553 -12.34 24.13 7.26
N GLY A 554 -11.08 24.11 6.83
CA GLY A 554 -10.19 25.25 6.97
C GLY A 554 -10.75 26.50 6.30
N LEU A 555 -11.25 26.34 5.07
CA LEU A 555 -11.87 27.44 4.32
C LEU A 555 -13.17 27.93 4.97
N ALA A 556 -14.03 27.04 5.44
CA ALA A 556 -15.25 27.44 6.14
C ALA A 556 -14.94 28.22 7.42
N LEU A 557 -13.96 27.78 8.21
CA LEU A 557 -13.56 28.43 9.46
C LEU A 557 -12.99 29.83 9.26
N VAL A 558 -12.17 30.08 8.23
CA VAL A 558 -11.62 31.43 7.96
C VAL A 558 -12.66 32.42 7.42
N HIS A 559 -13.89 31.98 7.15
CA HIS A 559 -15.03 32.83 6.81
C HIS A 559 -15.98 33.07 7.98
N ARG A 560 -15.68 32.56 9.17
CA ARG A 560 -16.42 32.87 10.40
C ARG A 560 -15.87 34.14 11.06
N HIS A 561 -16.46 34.51 12.22
CA HIS A 561 -16.17 35.78 12.85
C HIS A 561 -15.28 35.67 14.09
N THR A 562 -14.99 34.44 14.60
CA THR A 562 -14.19 34.29 15.84
C THR A 562 -12.72 34.13 15.55
N ALA A 563 -11.86 34.67 16.42
CA ALA A 563 -10.42 34.51 16.31
C ALA A 563 -10.00 33.03 16.38
N ALA A 564 -10.65 32.24 17.22
CA ALA A 564 -10.37 30.81 17.37
C ALA A 564 -10.69 30.02 16.08
N ASP A 565 -11.80 30.37 15.39
CA ASP A 565 -12.12 29.73 14.09
C ASP A 565 -11.05 30.07 13.05
N HIS A 566 -10.62 31.33 12.99
CA HIS A 566 -9.55 31.75 12.08
C HIS A 566 -8.22 31.04 12.36
N ASP A 567 -7.84 30.89 13.63
CA ASP A 567 -6.60 30.21 14.01
C ASP A 567 -6.63 28.73 13.63
N ARG A 568 -7.74 28.04 13.94
CA ARG A 568 -7.94 26.64 13.53
C ARG A 568 -7.96 26.49 12.01
N GLY A 569 -8.68 27.37 11.32
CA GLY A 569 -8.81 27.35 9.87
C GLY A 569 -7.48 27.56 9.16
N GLN A 570 -6.67 28.54 9.60
CA GLN A 570 -5.35 28.80 9.05
C GLN A 570 -4.41 27.61 9.23
N LYS A 571 -4.42 26.96 10.40
CA LYS A 571 -3.61 25.78 10.65
C LYS A 571 -3.95 24.66 9.68
N LEU A 572 -5.24 24.36 9.49
CA LEU A 572 -5.68 23.34 8.53
C LEU A 572 -5.28 23.65 7.09
N LEU A 573 -5.44 24.91 6.65
CA LEU A 573 -5.07 25.33 5.30
C LEU A 573 -3.55 25.26 5.07
N ALA A 574 -2.75 25.61 6.07
CA ALA A 574 -1.28 25.48 5.97
C ALA A 574 -0.86 24.01 5.87
N GLU A 575 -1.44 23.12 6.68
CA GLU A 575 -1.19 21.68 6.59
C GLU A 575 -1.56 21.12 5.22
N VAL A 576 -2.69 21.53 4.64
CA VAL A 576 -3.12 21.12 3.30
C VAL A 576 -2.15 21.63 2.22
N SER A 577 -1.75 22.92 2.30
CA SER A 577 -0.76 23.48 1.38
C SER A 577 0.55 22.70 1.40
N ASP A 578 1.05 22.37 2.59
CA ASP A 578 2.27 21.56 2.75
C ASP A 578 2.12 20.14 2.17
N VAL A 579 0.94 19.53 2.28
CA VAL A 579 0.66 18.22 1.68
C VAL A 579 0.70 18.30 0.16
N PHE A 580 0.03 19.28 -0.45
CA PHE A 580 0.02 19.46 -1.90
C PHE A 580 1.42 19.70 -2.47
N VAL A 581 2.20 20.56 -1.82
CA VAL A 581 3.58 20.86 -2.25
C VAL A 581 4.48 19.62 -2.13
N ARG A 582 4.45 18.92 -1.01
CA ARG A 582 5.32 17.73 -0.80
C ARG A 582 4.99 16.59 -1.76
N ARG A 583 3.73 16.41 -2.11
CA ARG A 583 3.29 15.34 -3.00
C ARG A 583 3.34 15.72 -4.48
N GLY A 584 3.47 17.01 -4.80
CA GLY A 584 3.41 17.51 -6.17
C GLY A 584 2.09 17.21 -6.87
N HIS A 585 0.98 17.13 -6.12
CA HIS A 585 -0.32 16.68 -6.59
C HIS A 585 -1.43 17.66 -6.18
N ASN A 586 -2.55 17.68 -6.90
CA ASN A 586 -3.62 18.67 -6.74
C ASN A 586 -3.11 20.11 -6.87
N LEU A 587 -2.19 20.34 -7.78
CA LEU A 587 -1.59 21.66 -7.97
C LEU A 587 -2.62 22.69 -8.46
N SER A 588 -3.71 22.26 -9.09
CA SER A 588 -4.83 23.13 -9.48
C SER A 588 -5.58 23.72 -8.27
N GLU A 589 -5.59 23.04 -7.13
CA GLU A 589 -6.26 23.53 -5.91
C GLU A 589 -5.31 24.31 -4.98
N LEU A 590 -4.01 24.12 -5.12
CA LEU A 590 -2.99 24.79 -4.29
C LEU A 590 -3.08 26.32 -4.32
N PRO A 591 -3.30 26.99 -5.47
CA PRO A 591 -3.42 28.45 -5.53
C PRO A 591 -4.57 28.98 -4.65
N ILE A 592 -5.69 28.27 -4.61
CA ILE A 592 -6.85 28.63 -3.83
C ILE A 592 -6.54 28.60 -2.34
N VAL A 593 -5.96 27.50 -1.88
CA VAL A 593 -5.52 27.35 -0.48
C VAL A 593 -4.54 28.45 -0.12
N ASN A 594 -3.56 28.75 -0.98
CA ASN A 594 -2.55 29.78 -0.76
C ASN A 594 -3.13 31.20 -0.68
N VAL A 595 -4.17 31.53 -1.43
CA VAL A 595 -4.88 32.82 -1.30
C VAL A 595 -5.40 33.01 0.12
N TYR A 596 -6.03 31.99 0.69
CA TYR A 596 -6.59 32.08 2.05
C TYR A 596 -5.49 32.01 3.12
N VAL A 597 -4.43 31.25 2.93
CA VAL A 597 -3.24 31.26 3.81
C VAL A 597 -2.63 32.68 3.82
N ALA A 598 -2.44 33.29 2.66
CA ALA A 598 -1.90 34.65 2.56
C ALA A 598 -2.83 35.69 3.21
N ARG A 599 -4.15 35.58 3.00
CA ARG A 599 -5.15 36.47 3.62
C ARG A 599 -5.08 36.40 5.15
N GLU A 600 -5.02 35.22 5.72
CA GLU A 600 -4.96 35.04 7.17
C GLU A 600 -3.61 35.50 7.76
N ARG A 601 -2.48 35.34 7.05
CA ARG A 601 -1.19 35.94 7.43
C ARG A 601 -1.27 37.47 7.45
N ALA A 602 -1.84 38.07 6.41
CA ALA A 602 -2.02 39.53 6.35
C ALA A 602 -2.89 40.08 7.49
N ARG A 603 -3.95 39.37 7.90
CA ARG A 603 -4.80 39.74 9.06
C ARG A 603 -4.02 39.74 10.38
N ARG A 604 -3.03 38.90 10.54
CA ARG A 604 -2.16 38.83 11.74
C ARG A 604 -1.03 39.88 11.71
N GLY A 605 -0.93 40.63 10.63
CA GLY A 605 0.09 41.67 10.47
C GLY A 605 1.35 41.22 9.74
N ASP A 606 1.44 39.95 9.35
CA ASP A 606 2.56 39.37 8.60
C ASP A 606 2.39 39.68 7.09
N ARG A 607 2.53 40.95 6.75
CA ARG A 607 2.33 41.45 5.38
C ARG A 607 3.51 41.15 4.45
N ASP A 608 4.70 41.05 5.01
CA ASP A 608 5.94 40.86 4.24
C ASP A 608 5.98 39.47 3.57
N GLU A 609 5.40 38.45 4.19
CA GLU A 609 5.24 37.12 3.60
C GLU A 609 3.91 36.97 2.84
N ALA A 610 2.83 37.60 3.31
CA ALA A 610 1.51 37.47 2.73
C ALA A 610 1.40 38.09 1.32
N ILE A 611 1.97 39.28 1.10
CA ILE A 611 1.88 40.01 -0.18
C ILE A 611 2.61 39.27 -1.32
N PRO A 612 3.86 38.80 -1.14
CA PRO A 612 4.54 38.01 -2.18
C PRO A 612 3.78 36.72 -2.52
N LEU A 613 3.28 35.98 -1.50
CA LEU A 613 2.52 34.75 -1.72
C LEU A 613 1.24 35.04 -2.51
N MET A 614 0.49 36.08 -2.15
CA MET A 614 -0.75 36.47 -2.86
C MET A 614 -0.45 36.82 -4.32
N ARG A 615 0.57 37.65 -4.58
CA ARG A 615 0.97 38.03 -5.95
C ARG A 615 1.37 36.82 -6.78
N ALA A 616 2.25 35.96 -6.25
CA ALA A 616 2.69 34.74 -6.95
C ALA A 616 1.51 33.84 -7.30
N THR A 617 0.54 33.70 -6.37
CA THR A 617 -0.65 32.90 -6.58
C THR A 617 -1.57 33.49 -7.64
N VAL A 618 -1.82 34.79 -7.61
CA VAL A 618 -2.65 35.47 -8.61
C VAL A 618 -1.99 35.42 -9.99
N ASP A 619 -0.69 35.68 -10.08
CA ASP A 619 0.06 35.58 -11.34
C ASP A 619 0.04 34.16 -11.93
N HIS A 620 0.02 33.14 -11.07
CA HIS A 620 -0.11 31.74 -11.47
C HIS A 620 -1.50 31.47 -12.05
N LEU A 621 -2.57 31.82 -11.33
CA LEU A 621 -3.95 31.67 -11.78
C LEU A 621 -4.21 32.33 -13.14
N PHE A 622 -3.65 33.52 -13.36
CA PHE A 622 -3.77 34.19 -14.65
C PHE A 622 -3.00 33.49 -15.80
N ARG A 623 -1.82 32.99 -15.53
CA ARG A 623 -1.00 32.30 -16.56
C ARG A 623 -1.66 30.99 -17.03
N GLU A 624 -2.18 30.20 -16.09
CA GLU A 624 -2.80 28.91 -16.39
C GLU A 624 -4.25 29.05 -16.87
N GLY A 625 -4.83 30.25 -16.84
CA GLY A 625 -6.21 30.50 -17.29
C GLY A 625 -7.24 29.91 -16.36
N GLN A 626 -6.88 29.74 -15.10
CA GLN A 626 -7.79 29.31 -14.04
C GLN A 626 -8.76 30.44 -13.73
N LEU A 627 -9.89 30.46 -14.41
CA LEU A 627 -10.92 31.47 -14.26
C LEU A 627 -11.90 31.07 -13.14
N LEU A 628 -11.42 31.24 -11.88
CA LEU A 628 -12.28 31.57 -10.74
C LEU A 628 -13.46 30.64 -10.45
N LEU A 629 -13.19 29.40 -10.10
CA LEU A 629 -14.15 28.61 -9.33
C LEU A 629 -14.37 29.23 -7.94
N TRP A 630 -13.34 29.78 -7.36
CA TRP A 630 -13.21 30.04 -5.94
C TRP A 630 -13.25 31.51 -5.55
N GLY A 631 -13.70 32.38 -6.47
CA GLY A 631 -13.86 33.81 -6.20
C GLY A 631 -12.64 34.39 -5.49
N VAL A 632 -11.63 34.79 -6.26
CA VAL A 632 -10.60 35.66 -5.69
C VAL A 632 -11.28 36.99 -5.38
N PRO A 633 -11.36 37.41 -4.08
CA PRO A 633 -11.96 38.68 -3.72
C PRO A 633 -11.17 39.86 -4.28
#